data_de03eaea8bec3ff34747f62d35a835e5
#
_entry.id   de03eaea8bec3ff34747f62d35a835e5
#
_cell.length_a   1.000
_cell.length_b   1.000
_cell.length_c   1.000
_cell.angle_alpha   90.00
_cell.angle_beta   90.00
_cell.angle_gamma   90.00
#
_symmetry.space_group_name_H-M   'P 1'
#
loop_
_entity.id
_entity.type
_entity.pdbx_description
1 polymer ?
#
loop_
_entity_poly.entity_id
_entity_poly.type
_entity_poly.pdbx_seq_one_letter_code
_entity_poly.pdbx_strand_id
1 'polypeptide(L)'
;MVSALLFAIPMGGHRHIAVAAKLKAEGVKAGVPDIFFALPRNGKHGLFIEMKRVKGGSVRPEQKAMIDRLRAAGYQVEVCKGFDAARNVLVRYMDMV
;
A
#
# COMPACT_ATOMS: atom_id res chain seq x y z
N MET A 1 4.00 -11.10 -17.29
CA MET A 1 2.59 -10.98 -16.88
C MET A 1 2.42 -9.84 -15.87
N VAL A 2 1.34 -9.10 -16.03
CA VAL A 2 1.05 -7.94 -15.15
C VAL A 2 0.94 -8.36 -13.69
N SER A 3 0.36 -9.54 -13.43
CA SER A 3 0.18 -10.07 -12.07
C SER A 3 1.49 -10.29 -11.32
N ALA A 4 2.60 -10.47 -12.03
CA ALA A 4 3.90 -10.63 -11.40
C ALA A 4 4.38 -9.33 -10.72
N LEU A 5 3.80 -8.18 -11.10
CA LEU A 5 4.15 -6.88 -10.56
C LEU A 5 3.27 -6.48 -9.36
N LEU A 6 2.31 -7.31 -9.01
CA LEU A 6 1.41 -7.09 -7.88
C LEU A 6 1.83 -7.96 -6.71
N PHE A 7 2.22 -7.35 -5.61
CA PHE A 7 2.70 -8.11 -4.45
C PHE A 7 2.41 -7.39 -3.14
N ALA A 8 2.36 -8.18 -2.08
CA ALA A 8 2.16 -7.68 -0.74
C ALA A 8 3.47 -7.20 -0.11
N ILE A 9 3.37 -6.18 0.71
CA ILE A 9 4.47 -5.66 1.51
C ILE A 9 4.26 -6.15 2.95
N PRO A 10 5.11 -7.03 3.48
CA PRO A 10 4.87 -7.67 4.78
C PRO A 10 5.21 -6.75 5.94
N MET A 11 4.41 -5.72 6.14
CA MET A 11 4.65 -4.67 7.14
C MET A 11 3.75 -4.77 8.35
N GLY A 12 2.61 -5.42 8.20
CA GLY A 12 1.56 -5.37 9.20
C GLY A 12 1.60 -6.49 10.22
N GLY A 13 0.64 -6.44 11.14
CA GLY A 13 0.40 -7.45 12.12
C GLY A 13 1.08 -7.19 13.47
N HIS A 14 0.67 -7.98 14.44
CA HIS A 14 1.27 -7.95 15.77
C HIS A 14 2.65 -8.59 15.73
N ARG A 15 3.65 -7.82 16.12
CA ARG A 15 5.03 -8.31 16.14
C ARG A 15 5.60 -8.15 17.54
N HIS A 16 6.38 -9.10 17.93
CA HIS A 16 7.18 -8.97 19.14
C HIS A 16 8.12 -7.78 19.00
N ILE A 17 8.33 -7.04 20.10
CA ILE A 17 9.15 -5.82 20.10
C ILE A 17 10.54 -6.06 19.49
N ALA A 18 11.18 -7.19 19.83
CA ALA A 18 12.51 -7.51 19.31
C ALA A 18 12.50 -7.72 17.79
N VAL A 19 11.45 -8.37 17.26
CA VAL A 19 11.28 -8.56 15.81
C VAL A 19 11.01 -7.25 15.12
N ALA A 20 10.15 -6.41 15.70
CA ALA A 20 9.85 -5.09 15.15
C ALA A 20 11.10 -4.21 15.09
N ALA A 21 11.91 -4.21 16.14
CA ALA A 21 13.15 -3.45 16.18
C ALA A 21 14.15 -3.94 15.12
N LYS A 22 14.27 -5.26 14.95
CA LYS A 22 15.13 -5.85 13.92
C LYS A 22 14.70 -5.43 12.53
N LEU A 23 13.40 -5.53 12.22
CA LEU A 23 12.86 -5.14 10.92
C LEU A 23 13.12 -3.66 10.63
N LYS A 24 12.93 -2.79 11.64
CA LYS A 24 13.21 -1.37 11.51
C LYS A 24 14.69 -1.11 11.18
N ALA A 25 15.60 -1.83 11.85
CA ALA A 25 17.02 -1.73 11.58
C ALA A 25 17.38 -2.18 10.16
N GLU A 26 16.61 -3.11 9.60
CA GLU A 26 16.78 -3.60 8.23
C GLU A 26 16.15 -2.68 7.17
N GLY A 27 15.60 -1.54 7.58
CA GLY A 27 15.03 -0.56 6.64
C GLY A 27 13.51 -0.62 6.50
N VAL A 28 12.84 -1.44 7.28
CA VAL A 28 11.37 -1.50 7.27
C VAL A 28 10.80 -0.23 7.89
N LYS A 29 9.89 0.43 7.17
CA LYS A 29 9.28 1.70 7.58
C LYS A 29 7.85 1.50 8.05
N ALA A 30 7.48 2.17 9.15
CA ALA A 30 6.10 2.19 9.59
C ALA A 30 5.23 2.96 8.59
N GLY A 31 4.00 2.52 8.43
CA GLY A 31 2.99 3.23 7.65
C GLY A 31 3.01 2.98 6.16
N VAL A 32 3.93 2.17 5.64
CA VAL A 32 3.93 1.80 4.22
C VAL A 32 2.68 0.95 3.92
N PRO A 33 1.97 1.23 2.82
CA PRO A 33 0.78 0.45 2.46
C PRO A 33 1.04 -1.04 2.27
N ASP A 34 -0.02 -1.84 2.31
CA ASP A 34 0.07 -3.31 2.34
C ASP A 34 0.44 -3.94 1.01
N ILE A 35 0.06 -3.29 -0.11
CA ILE A 35 0.18 -3.87 -1.45
C ILE A 35 0.82 -2.85 -2.37
N PHE A 36 1.72 -3.33 -3.24
CA PHE A 36 2.29 -2.52 -4.30
C PHE A 36 2.07 -3.17 -5.66
N PHE A 37 1.59 -2.36 -6.60
CA PHE A 37 1.47 -2.73 -7.99
C PHE A 37 2.50 -1.92 -8.78
N ALA A 38 3.57 -2.58 -9.21
CA ALA A 38 4.73 -1.93 -9.83
C ALA A 38 4.51 -1.74 -11.34
N LEU A 39 3.34 -1.26 -11.72
CA LEU A 39 2.96 -1.03 -13.11
C LEU A 39 2.67 0.47 -13.30
N PRO A 40 3.44 1.17 -14.14
CA PRO A 40 3.17 2.59 -14.40
C PRO A 40 1.88 2.77 -15.20
N ARG A 41 1.03 3.67 -14.77
CA ARG A 41 -0.19 4.07 -15.48
C ARG A 41 -0.53 5.52 -15.19
N ASN A 42 -1.14 6.20 -16.13
CA ASN A 42 -1.68 7.55 -15.94
C ASN A 42 -0.65 8.52 -15.37
N GLY A 43 0.60 8.43 -15.81
CA GLY A 43 1.68 9.29 -15.32
C GLY A 43 2.16 8.96 -13.92
N LYS A 44 1.67 7.89 -13.32
CA LYS A 44 2.10 7.44 -11.99
C LYS A 44 3.14 6.32 -12.12
N HIS A 45 4.07 6.27 -11.17
CA HIS A 45 5.12 5.26 -11.17
C HIS A 45 4.61 3.87 -10.79
N GLY A 46 3.53 3.81 -10.06
CA GLY A 46 2.92 2.58 -9.58
C GLY A 46 1.75 2.89 -8.67
N LEU A 47 1.11 1.86 -8.15
CA LEU A 47 -0.04 1.96 -7.26
C LEU A 47 0.24 1.25 -5.95
N PHE A 48 0.04 1.97 -4.85
CA PHE A 48 0.01 1.38 -3.51
C PHE A 48 -1.44 1.27 -3.04
N ILE A 49 -1.76 0.18 -2.35
CA ILE A 49 -3.07 -0.01 -1.73
C ILE A 49 -2.88 -0.28 -0.24
N GLU A 50 -3.55 0.52 0.58
CA GLU A 50 -3.68 0.29 2.01
C GLU A 50 -5.01 -0.40 2.25
N MET A 51 -4.97 -1.64 2.77
CA MET A 51 -6.17 -2.42 3.04
C MET A 51 -6.71 -2.10 4.42
N LYS A 52 -8.01 -1.85 4.50
CA LYS A 52 -8.72 -1.63 5.76
C LYS A 52 -9.94 -2.53 5.84
N ARG A 53 -10.33 -2.87 7.06
CA ARG A 53 -11.58 -3.61 7.28
C ARG A 53 -12.75 -2.76 6.84
N VAL A 54 -13.80 -3.41 6.34
CA VAL A 54 -15.01 -2.73 5.90
C VAL A 54 -15.61 -1.91 7.05
N LYS A 55 -15.62 -2.49 8.27
CA LYS A 55 -16.11 -1.79 9.46
C LYS A 55 -14.97 -1.51 10.43
N GLY A 56 -14.90 -0.28 10.91
CA GLY A 56 -13.97 0.13 11.95
C GLY A 56 -12.54 0.37 11.50
N GLY A 57 -12.24 0.16 10.24
CA GLY A 57 -10.90 0.43 9.72
C GLY A 57 -10.65 1.92 9.55
N SER A 58 -9.54 2.41 10.05
CA SER A 58 -9.16 3.81 9.90
C SER A 58 -7.67 3.94 9.60
N VAL A 59 -7.31 5.03 8.93
CA VAL A 59 -5.92 5.34 8.60
C VAL A 59 -5.26 5.97 9.82
N ARG A 60 -4.14 5.37 10.25
CA ARG A 60 -3.36 5.92 11.37
C ARG A 60 -2.48 7.08 10.90
N PRO A 61 -2.06 7.97 11.81
CA PRO A 61 -1.25 9.14 11.43
C PRO A 61 0.02 8.79 10.65
N GLU A 62 0.76 7.76 11.04
CA GLU A 62 1.97 7.34 10.33
C GLU A 62 1.67 6.81 8.93
N GLN A 63 0.51 6.18 8.76
CA GLN A 63 0.06 5.73 7.43
C GLN A 63 -0.29 6.93 6.56
N LYS A 64 -1.02 7.91 7.10
CA LYS A 64 -1.36 9.12 6.36
C LYS A 64 -0.12 9.88 5.92
N ALA A 65 0.87 10.02 6.80
CA ALA A 65 2.11 10.69 6.45
C ALA A 65 2.85 9.99 5.31
N MET A 66 2.91 8.67 5.36
CA MET A 66 3.55 7.88 4.30
C MET A 66 2.78 7.97 2.98
N ILE A 67 1.44 7.92 3.04
CA ILE A 67 0.59 8.07 1.85
C ILE A 67 0.86 9.41 1.17
N ASP A 68 0.91 10.50 1.94
CA ASP A 68 1.17 11.82 1.39
C ASP A 68 2.55 11.90 0.72
N ARG A 69 3.57 11.29 1.34
CA ARG A 69 4.92 11.23 0.77
C ARG A 69 4.97 10.43 -0.53
N LEU A 70 4.30 9.31 -0.58
CA LEU A 70 4.25 8.46 -1.78
C LEU A 70 3.53 9.16 -2.93
N ARG A 71 2.44 9.85 -2.63
CA ARG A 71 1.73 10.65 -3.64
C ARG A 71 2.61 11.76 -4.17
N ALA A 72 3.32 12.46 -3.29
CA ALA A 72 4.26 13.50 -3.69
C ALA A 72 5.41 12.96 -4.56
N ALA A 73 5.79 11.71 -4.35
CA ALA A 73 6.84 11.06 -5.12
C ALA A 73 6.37 10.50 -6.47
N GLY A 74 5.08 10.65 -6.79
CA GLY A 74 4.55 10.26 -8.10
C GLY A 74 3.84 8.92 -8.14
N TYR A 75 3.48 8.36 -6.99
CA TYR A 75 2.71 7.13 -6.91
C TYR A 75 1.23 7.41 -6.69
N GLN A 76 0.38 6.55 -7.23
CA GLN A 76 -1.02 6.53 -6.83
C GLN A 76 -1.14 5.73 -5.56
N VAL A 77 -1.91 6.22 -4.59
CA VAL A 77 -2.14 5.51 -3.33
C VAL A 77 -3.62 5.55 -3.00
N GLU A 78 -4.19 4.38 -2.76
CA GLU A 78 -5.61 4.23 -2.45
C GLU A 78 -5.79 3.47 -1.15
N VAL A 79 -6.70 3.94 -0.31
CA VAL A 79 -7.15 3.24 0.89
C VAL A 79 -8.41 2.49 0.51
N CYS A 80 -8.40 1.17 0.65
CA CYS A 80 -9.49 0.32 0.21
C CYS A 80 -10.09 -0.43 1.40
N LYS A 81 -11.38 -0.23 1.62
CA LYS A 81 -12.13 -0.95 2.65
C LYS A 81 -12.73 -2.20 2.04
N GLY A 82 -12.09 -3.35 2.32
CA GLY A 82 -12.53 -4.65 1.84
C GLY A 82 -11.98 -5.01 0.47
N PHE A 83 -12.14 -6.27 0.12
CA PHE A 83 -11.59 -6.86 -1.10
C PHE A 83 -12.18 -6.24 -2.38
N ASP A 84 -13.50 -6.02 -2.40
CA ASP A 84 -14.15 -5.49 -3.61
C ASP A 84 -13.66 -4.09 -3.95
N ALA A 85 -13.44 -3.24 -2.96
CA ALA A 85 -12.90 -1.91 -3.18
C ALA A 85 -11.50 -1.97 -3.79
N ALA A 86 -10.64 -2.85 -3.27
CA ALA A 86 -9.29 -3.02 -3.79
C ALA A 86 -9.30 -3.56 -5.22
N ARG A 87 -10.15 -4.55 -5.50
CA ARG A 87 -10.30 -5.10 -6.84
C ARG A 87 -10.72 -4.04 -7.85
N ASN A 88 -11.70 -3.21 -7.48
CA ASN A 88 -12.19 -2.15 -8.36
C ASN A 88 -11.09 -1.12 -8.66
N VAL A 89 -10.30 -0.77 -7.68
CA VAL A 89 -9.15 0.14 -7.87
C VAL A 89 -8.13 -0.49 -8.82
N LEU A 90 -7.79 -1.75 -8.62
CA LEU A 90 -6.83 -2.46 -9.48
C LEU A 90 -7.29 -2.50 -10.93
N VAL A 91 -8.55 -2.86 -11.17
CA VAL A 91 -9.10 -2.94 -12.52
C VAL A 91 -9.07 -1.57 -13.20
N ARG A 92 -9.50 -0.53 -12.52
CA ARG A 92 -9.48 0.83 -13.08
C ARG A 92 -8.05 1.30 -13.35
N TYR A 93 -7.13 1.00 -12.45
CA TYR A 93 -5.73 1.40 -12.63
C TYR A 93 -5.11 0.71 -13.86
N MET A 94 -5.35 -0.58 -14.04
CA MET A 94 -4.85 -1.33 -15.19
C MET A 94 -5.39 -0.80 -16.51
N ASP A 95 -6.62 -0.28 -16.52
CA ASP A 95 -7.25 0.24 -17.73
C ASP A 95 -6.78 1.65 -18.09
N MET A 96 -6.05 2.32 -17.23
CA MET A 96 -5.45 3.62 -17.53
C MET A 96 -4.26 3.47 -18.49
N VAL A 97 -4.00 4.51 -19.23
CA VAL A 97 -2.89 4.52 -20.20
C VAL A 97 -1.60 5.02 -19.56
#